data_aa01b24839601622d302bf24539e18bf
#
_entry.id   aa01b24839601622d302bf24539e18bf
#
_cell.length_a   1.000
_cell.length_b   1.000
_cell.length_c   1.000
_cell.angle_alpha   90.00
_cell.angle_beta   90.00
_cell.angle_gamma   90.00
#
_symmetry.space_group_name_H-M   'P 1'
#
loop_
_entity.id
_entity.type
_entity.pdbx_description
1 polymer ?
#
loop_
_entity_poly.entity_id
_entity_poly.type
_entity_poly.pdbx_seq_one_letter_code
_entity_poly.pdbx_strand_id
1 'polypeptide(L)'
;MKSILLMGCILVTGLLPLGLHDSNLFRSVPEALSAAKPSPLPLMATEQEVRGFFDQYIDRYNKKDTDGFLWLFSLKAKQNQQDGLPEIRKIYSDYFSQMISLQNSFEDMKVEIYQNAAEAKARYSVNQVLKRGGEKRVLKGSARWVLIKEGGMLKILSFDYRHDKTP
;
A
#
# COMPACT_ATOMS: atom_id res chain seq x y z
N MET A 1 -25.82 -41.54 0.55
CA MET A 1 -26.15 -42.48 1.64
C MET A 1 -26.05 -41.70 2.94
N LYS A 2 -27.21 -41.29 3.49
CA LYS A 2 -27.86 -41.87 4.69
C LYS A 2 -26.99 -41.72 5.92
N SER A 3 -27.32 -41.14 7.04
CA SER A 3 -28.59 -40.96 7.77
C SER A 3 -28.33 -40.18 9.06
N ILE A 4 -29.14 -39.27 9.47
CA ILE A 4 -30.26 -39.39 10.49
C ILE A 4 -29.73 -39.34 11.94
N LEU A 5 -30.05 -38.31 12.68
CA LEU A 5 -31.17 -38.07 13.62
C LEU A 5 -30.94 -38.60 15.05
N LEU A 6 -31.17 -37.74 16.07
CA LEU A 6 -32.01 -37.95 17.27
C LEU A 6 -31.74 -36.74 18.19
N MET A 7 -32.59 -35.82 18.42
CA MET A 7 -33.90 -35.74 19.17
C MET A 7 -33.81 -36.24 20.62
N GLY A 8 -33.90 -35.33 21.56
CA GLY A 8 -34.07 -35.57 22.99
C GLY A 8 -34.69 -34.38 23.69
N CYS A 9 -36.04 -34.32 23.68
CA CYS A 9 -36.84 -33.50 24.57
C CYS A 9 -36.79 -34.07 26.01
N ILE A 10 -36.54 -33.21 26.99
CA ILE A 10 -36.97 -33.48 28.38
C ILE A 10 -37.73 -32.26 28.88
N LEU A 11 -39.03 -32.46 29.04
CA LEU A 11 -39.95 -31.64 29.82
C LEU A 11 -39.78 -32.01 31.30
N VAL A 12 -39.55 -31.02 32.14
CA VAL A 12 -39.80 -31.15 33.58
C VAL A 12 -40.65 -29.99 34.05
N THR A 13 -41.87 -30.32 34.35
CA THR A 13 -42.85 -29.50 35.07
C THR A 13 -42.51 -29.49 36.56
N GLY A 14 -42.52 -28.31 37.17
CA GLY A 14 -42.35 -28.19 38.64
C GLY A 14 -42.87 -26.84 39.16
N LEU A 15 -44.04 -26.89 39.70
CA LEU A 15 -44.81 -26.03 40.61
C LEU A 15 -44.13 -24.77 41.17
N LEU A 16 -44.91 -23.66 41.12
CA LEU A 16 -44.81 -22.45 41.94
C LEU A 16 -45.04 -22.73 43.45
N PRO A 17 -44.50 -21.85 44.30
CA PRO A 17 -45.35 -21.16 45.25
C PRO A 17 -45.19 -19.62 45.18
N LEU A 18 -46.33 -18.99 45.40
CA LEU A 18 -46.54 -17.57 45.65
C LEU A 18 -45.79 -17.16 46.95
N GLY A 19 -45.08 -16.08 46.88
CA GLY A 19 -44.51 -15.36 48.00
C GLY A 19 -44.41 -13.88 47.67
N LEU A 20 -45.34 -13.11 48.14
CA LEU A 20 -45.34 -11.65 48.18
C LEU A 20 -44.17 -11.16 49.02
N HIS A 21 -43.36 -10.22 48.61
CA HIS A 21 -43.09 -8.96 49.33
C HIS A 21 -42.00 -8.14 48.64
N ASP A 22 -42.35 -6.96 48.36
CA ASP A 22 -41.63 -5.70 48.52
C ASP A 22 -40.30 -5.39 47.82
N SER A 23 -40.40 -4.16 47.37
CA SER A 23 -39.38 -3.14 47.44
C SER A 23 -38.48 -2.98 46.22
N ASN A 24 -38.88 -2.03 45.38
CA ASN A 24 -38.02 -0.97 44.80
C ASN A 24 -36.51 -1.17 44.96
N LEU A 25 -35.96 -1.89 44.06
CA LEU A 25 -34.56 -1.69 43.66
C LEU A 25 -34.53 -1.46 42.15
N PHE A 26 -35.03 -0.30 41.75
CA PHE A 26 -34.56 0.32 40.51
C PHE A 26 -33.08 0.56 40.73
N ARG A 27 -32.29 -0.49 40.58
CA ARG A 27 -30.84 -0.39 40.40
C ARG A 27 -30.65 0.24 39.05
N SER A 28 -30.43 1.58 39.07
CA SER A 28 -29.96 2.35 37.93
C SER A 28 -28.85 1.57 37.24
N VAL A 29 -29.18 0.96 36.11
CA VAL A 29 -28.20 0.46 35.17
C VAL A 29 -27.34 1.68 34.80
N PRO A 30 -26.04 1.69 35.03
CA PRO A 30 -25.22 2.80 34.59
C PRO A 30 -25.35 2.90 33.07
N GLU A 31 -25.96 3.99 32.66
CA GLU A 31 -26.07 4.42 31.26
C GLU A 31 -24.67 4.87 30.77
N ALA A 32 -23.74 3.92 30.74
CA ALA A 32 -22.37 4.12 30.34
C ALA A 32 -21.89 3.05 29.33
N LEU A 33 -22.81 2.66 28.44
CA LEU A 33 -22.43 2.10 27.16
C LEU A 33 -22.76 3.16 26.11
N SER A 34 -22.15 4.35 26.30
CA SER A 34 -21.90 5.27 25.19
C SER A 34 -21.10 4.47 24.18
N ALA A 35 -21.77 3.97 23.15
CA ALA A 35 -21.14 3.27 22.05
C ALA A 35 -20.02 4.16 21.54
N ALA A 36 -18.79 3.84 21.92
CA ALA A 36 -17.61 4.52 21.41
C ALA A 36 -17.72 4.45 19.89
N LYS A 37 -17.86 5.62 19.27
CA LYS A 37 -17.90 5.74 17.82
C LYS A 37 -16.68 5.01 17.29
N PRO A 38 -16.81 4.00 16.41
CA PRO A 38 -15.67 3.25 15.95
C PRO A 38 -14.65 4.22 15.39
N SER A 39 -13.45 4.22 15.97
CA SER A 39 -12.34 5.01 15.44
C SER A 39 -12.08 4.56 14.01
N PRO A 40 -11.88 5.49 13.07
CA PRO A 40 -11.53 5.11 11.71
C PRO A 40 -10.28 4.22 11.77
N LEU A 41 -10.29 3.15 10.99
CA LEU A 41 -9.13 2.25 10.90
C LEU A 41 -7.91 3.07 10.48
N PRO A 42 -6.73 2.79 11.05
CA PRO A 42 -5.53 3.55 10.73
C PRO A 42 -5.17 3.40 9.25
N LEU A 43 -4.70 4.49 8.66
CA LEU A 43 -4.16 4.46 7.31
C LEU A 43 -2.86 3.63 7.28
N MET A 44 -2.53 3.04 6.12
CA MET A 44 -1.35 2.21 5.94
C MET A 44 -0.05 2.95 6.28
N ALA A 45 0.03 4.22 5.92
CA ALA A 45 1.19 5.08 6.09
C ALA A 45 0.77 6.52 6.31
N THR A 46 1.71 7.36 6.70
CA THR A 46 1.57 8.82 6.70
C THR A 46 2.06 9.38 5.36
N GLU A 47 1.63 10.59 5.03
CA GLU A 47 2.12 11.29 3.83
C GLU A 47 3.65 11.51 3.90
N GLN A 48 4.17 11.79 5.10
CA GLN A 48 5.61 11.95 5.32
C GLN A 48 6.39 10.66 5.03
N GLU A 49 5.88 9.49 5.45
CA GLU A 49 6.50 8.20 5.11
C GLU A 49 6.52 7.96 3.60
N VAL A 50 5.42 8.29 2.90
CA VAL A 50 5.36 8.16 1.44
C VAL A 50 6.33 9.11 0.75
N ARG A 51 6.41 10.38 1.18
CA ARG A 51 7.37 11.34 0.62
C ARG A 51 8.82 10.89 0.85
N GLY A 52 9.16 10.47 2.06
CA GLY A 52 10.49 9.93 2.38
C GLY A 52 10.84 8.66 1.59
N PHE A 53 9.85 7.87 1.22
CA PHE A 53 10.04 6.74 0.29
C PHE A 53 10.46 7.24 -1.11
N PHE A 54 9.83 8.30 -1.63
CA PHE A 54 10.19 8.85 -2.94
C PHE A 54 11.52 9.57 -2.94
N ASP A 55 11.96 10.15 -1.82
CA ASP A 55 13.32 10.69 -1.69
C ASP A 55 14.36 9.56 -1.85
N GLN A 56 14.12 8.39 -1.23
CA GLN A 56 14.98 7.22 -1.42
C GLN A 56 14.92 6.67 -2.85
N TYR A 57 13.73 6.67 -3.47
CA TYR A 57 13.57 6.25 -4.86
C TYR A 57 14.43 7.09 -5.79
N ILE A 58 14.36 8.42 -5.68
CA ILE A 58 15.14 9.37 -6.49
C ILE A 58 16.63 9.18 -6.23
N ASP A 59 17.05 9.09 -4.97
CA ASP A 59 18.46 8.94 -4.59
C ASP A 59 19.09 7.68 -5.22
N ARG A 60 18.42 6.52 -5.05
CA ARG A 60 18.91 5.25 -5.59
C ARG A 60 18.91 5.21 -7.12
N TYR A 61 17.87 5.77 -7.73
CA TYR A 61 17.79 5.91 -9.18
C TYR A 61 18.93 6.76 -9.73
N ASN A 62 19.19 7.93 -9.14
CA ASN A 62 20.23 8.86 -9.58
C ASN A 62 21.64 8.28 -9.38
N LYS A 63 21.83 7.49 -8.32
CA LYS A 63 23.07 6.75 -8.06
C LYS A 63 23.24 5.53 -8.96
N LYS A 64 22.22 5.16 -9.71
CA LYS A 64 22.20 3.93 -10.53
C LYS A 64 22.45 2.67 -9.66
N ASP A 65 22.01 2.72 -8.42
CA ASP A 65 22.09 1.61 -7.47
C ASP A 65 21.00 0.59 -7.81
N THR A 66 21.30 -0.33 -8.70
CA THR A 66 20.32 -1.31 -9.20
C THR A 66 19.72 -2.13 -8.07
N ASP A 67 20.55 -2.67 -7.18
CA ASP A 67 20.05 -3.53 -6.10
C ASP A 67 19.26 -2.76 -5.06
N GLY A 68 19.77 -1.61 -4.64
CA GLY A 68 19.06 -0.73 -3.73
C GLY A 68 17.75 -0.21 -4.33
N PHE A 69 17.74 0.12 -5.62
CA PHE A 69 16.53 0.56 -6.32
C PHE A 69 15.49 -0.56 -6.38
N LEU A 70 15.89 -1.76 -6.76
CA LEU A 70 15.00 -2.92 -6.84
C LEU A 70 14.51 -3.39 -5.47
N TRP A 71 15.27 -3.09 -4.41
CA TRP A 71 14.82 -3.36 -3.04
C TRP A 71 13.55 -2.58 -2.68
N LEU A 72 13.26 -1.46 -3.35
CA LEU A 72 12.03 -0.70 -3.17
C LEU A 72 10.78 -1.42 -3.75
N PHE A 73 10.96 -2.43 -4.55
CA PHE A 73 9.86 -3.18 -5.17
C PHE A 73 9.46 -4.40 -4.33
N SER A 74 8.17 -4.69 -4.31
CA SER A 74 7.65 -5.95 -3.82
C SER A 74 8.10 -7.11 -4.72
N LEU A 75 8.25 -8.31 -4.16
CA LEU A 75 8.46 -9.52 -4.96
C LEU A 75 7.32 -9.79 -5.95
N LYS A 76 6.13 -9.23 -5.66
CA LYS A 76 4.93 -9.33 -6.51
C LYS A 76 4.75 -8.12 -7.43
N ALA A 77 5.74 -7.23 -7.49
CA ALA A 77 5.64 -6.00 -8.24
C ALA A 77 5.35 -6.25 -9.72
N LYS A 78 4.58 -5.34 -10.30
CA LYS A 78 4.32 -5.26 -11.73
C LYS A 78 4.67 -3.87 -12.25
N GLN A 79 5.34 -3.82 -13.41
CA GLN A 79 5.60 -2.59 -14.13
C GLN A 79 4.80 -2.61 -15.45
N ASN A 80 4.11 -1.52 -15.74
CA ASN A 80 3.22 -1.39 -16.90
C ASN A 80 2.28 -2.62 -17.06
N GLN A 81 1.86 -3.19 -15.91
CA GLN A 81 0.96 -4.34 -15.81
C GLN A 81 1.48 -5.67 -16.41
N GLN A 82 2.69 -5.70 -16.94
CA GLN A 82 3.27 -6.84 -17.64
C GLN A 82 4.52 -7.38 -16.96
N ASP A 83 5.52 -6.50 -16.76
CA ASP A 83 6.83 -6.92 -16.30
C ASP A 83 6.82 -7.25 -14.81
N GLY A 84 7.27 -8.44 -14.44
CA GLY A 84 7.51 -8.84 -13.06
C GLY A 84 8.90 -8.39 -12.58
N LEU A 85 9.22 -8.68 -11.31
CA LEU A 85 10.48 -8.23 -10.72
C LEU A 85 11.75 -8.69 -11.47
N PRO A 86 11.83 -9.89 -12.06
CA PRO A 86 12.99 -10.29 -12.86
C PRO A 86 13.18 -9.43 -14.12
N GLU A 87 12.09 -9.13 -14.83
CA GLU A 87 12.09 -8.27 -16.02
C GLU A 87 12.43 -6.82 -15.64
N ILE A 88 11.84 -6.31 -14.55
CA ILE A 88 12.14 -4.99 -14.00
C ILE A 88 13.63 -4.90 -13.68
N ARG A 89 14.23 -5.93 -13.06
CA ARG A 89 15.67 -5.99 -12.79
C ARG A 89 16.49 -5.86 -14.07
N LYS A 90 16.14 -6.63 -15.09
CA LYS A 90 16.83 -6.59 -16.38
C LYS A 90 16.74 -5.21 -17.02
N ILE A 91 15.55 -4.61 -17.06
CA ILE A 91 15.31 -3.30 -17.64
C ILE A 91 16.18 -2.24 -16.96
N TYR A 92 16.18 -2.15 -15.61
CA TYR A 92 16.95 -1.12 -14.90
C TYR A 92 18.43 -1.40 -14.90
N SER A 93 18.87 -2.64 -14.84
CA SER A 93 20.27 -3.01 -14.95
C SER A 93 20.84 -2.58 -16.30
N ASP A 94 20.15 -2.92 -17.39
CA ASP A 94 20.54 -2.54 -18.75
C ASP A 94 20.54 -1.01 -18.92
N TYR A 95 19.49 -0.35 -18.45
CA TYR A 95 19.33 1.11 -18.53
C TYR A 95 20.44 1.83 -17.76
N PHE A 96 20.64 1.51 -16.47
CA PHE A 96 21.65 2.15 -15.63
C PHE A 96 23.07 1.91 -16.13
N SER A 97 23.33 0.74 -16.70
CA SER A 97 24.65 0.41 -17.28
C SER A 97 25.04 1.31 -18.44
N GLN A 98 24.07 1.86 -19.17
CA GLN A 98 24.28 2.71 -20.33
C GLN A 98 24.47 4.19 -20.00
N MET A 99 24.24 4.60 -18.74
CA MET A 99 24.23 5.99 -18.34
C MET A 99 25.54 6.42 -17.66
N ILE A 100 26.08 7.57 -18.04
CA ILE A 100 27.13 8.26 -17.28
C ILE A 100 26.48 8.87 -16.04
N SER A 101 25.41 9.64 -16.23
CA SER A 101 24.67 10.28 -15.14
C SER A 101 23.17 10.25 -15.37
N LEU A 102 22.44 10.25 -14.27
CA LEU A 102 20.99 10.37 -14.20
C LEU A 102 20.61 11.40 -13.15
N GLN A 103 19.58 12.18 -13.47
CA GLN A 103 18.97 13.12 -12.54
C GLN A 103 17.46 13.08 -12.75
N ASN A 104 16.80 12.31 -11.89
CA ASN A 104 15.34 12.19 -11.86
C ASN A 104 14.75 13.20 -10.90
N SER A 105 13.64 13.80 -11.27
CA SER A 105 12.83 14.67 -10.44
C SER A 105 11.34 14.42 -10.68
N PHE A 106 10.54 14.70 -9.65
CA PHE A 106 9.08 14.62 -9.72
C PHE A 106 8.49 16.00 -9.49
N GLU A 107 7.44 16.30 -10.26
CA GLU A 107 6.64 17.51 -10.17
C GLU A 107 5.17 17.11 -9.94
N ASP A 108 4.41 17.97 -9.27
CA ASP A 108 2.96 17.82 -9.04
C ASP A 108 2.57 16.47 -8.39
N MET A 109 3.40 15.99 -7.48
CA MET A 109 3.13 14.71 -6.81
C MET A 109 1.88 14.78 -5.93
N LYS A 110 0.89 13.95 -6.28
CA LYS A 110 -0.33 13.72 -5.52
C LYS A 110 -0.24 12.36 -4.85
N VAL A 111 -0.60 12.31 -3.57
CA VAL A 111 -0.57 11.10 -2.75
C VAL A 111 -1.96 10.86 -2.17
N GLU A 112 -2.47 9.66 -2.34
CA GLU A 112 -3.71 9.18 -1.72
C GLU A 112 -3.37 7.96 -0.87
N ILE A 113 -3.77 7.98 0.41
CA ILE A 113 -3.42 6.92 1.37
C ILE A 113 -4.69 6.23 1.83
N TYR A 114 -4.68 4.91 1.73
CA TYR A 114 -5.75 4.01 2.12
C TYR A 114 -5.32 3.13 3.31
N GLN A 115 -6.20 2.27 3.78
CA GLN A 115 -5.91 1.36 4.91
C GLN A 115 -4.87 0.28 4.56
N ASN A 116 -4.77 -0.12 3.30
CA ASN A 116 -3.93 -1.25 2.83
C ASN A 116 -2.95 -0.87 1.72
N ALA A 117 -3.00 0.35 1.20
CA ALA A 117 -2.17 0.82 0.10
C ALA A 117 -1.99 2.34 0.15
N ALA A 118 -1.04 2.86 -0.62
CA ALA A 118 -1.00 4.26 -1.02
C ALA A 118 -0.81 4.35 -2.53
N GLU A 119 -1.48 5.32 -3.15
CA GLU A 119 -1.29 5.65 -4.56
C GLU A 119 -0.56 6.98 -4.66
N ALA A 120 0.47 7.03 -5.49
CA ALA A 120 1.16 8.27 -5.84
C ALA A 120 1.12 8.47 -7.35
N LYS A 121 0.91 9.70 -7.78
CA LYS A 121 0.96 10.14 -9.17
C LYS A 121 1.83 11.36 -9.28
N ALA A 122 2.68 11.44 -10.31
CA ALA A 122 3.52 12.60 -10.55
C ALA A 122 3.85 12.77 -12.04
N ARG A 123 4.25 13.97 -12.40
CA ARG A 123 5.04 14.21 -13.60
C ARG A 123 6.50 13.90 -13.25
N TYR A 124 7.24 13.27 -14.17
CA TYR A 124 8.67 13.05 -13.99
C TYR A 124 9.47 13.74 -15.09
N SER A 125 10.69 14.11 -14.75
CA SER A 125 11.71 14.57 -15.66
C SER A 125 13.03 13.89 -15.33
N VAL A 126 13.63 13.21 -16.31
CA VAL A 126 14.92 12.53 -16.14
C VAL A 126 15.92 13.15 -17.13
N ASN A 127 16.88 13.90 -16.58
CA ASN A 127 18.03 14.33 -17.34
C ASN A 127 19.05 13.17 -17.34
N GLN A 128 19.49 12.75 -18.52
CA GLN A 128 20.41 11.62 -18.66
C GLN A 128 21.55 11.93 -19.60
N VAL A 129 22.72 11.38 -19.30
CA VAL A 129 23.90 11.43 -20.17
C VAL A 129 24.29 10.00 -20.52
N LEU A 130 24.28 9.66 -21.80
CA LEU A 130 24.58 8.32 -22.29
C LEU A 130 26.09 8.09 -22.32
N LYS A 131 26.55 6.88 -21.99
CA LYS A 131 27.97 6.48 -22.15
C LYS A 131 28.39 6.51 -23.62
N ARG A 132 27.50 6.11 -24.53
CA ARG A 132 27.77 6.14 -25.96
C ARG A 132 27.65 7.58 -26.47
N GLY A 133 28.76 8.19 -26.83
CA GLY A 133 28.82 9.51 -27.41
C GLY A 133 28.59 10.69 -26.47
N GLY A 134 28.36 10.48 -25.18
CA GLY A 134 28.12 11.55 -24.20
C GLY A 134 26.80 12.33 -24.46
N GLU A 135 25.88 11.76 -25.24
CA GLU A 135 24.64 12.41 -25.63
C GLU A 135 23.79 12.74 -24.39
N LYS A 136 23.30 13.97 -24.33
CA LYS A 136 22.38 14.44 -23.30
C LYS A 136 20.94 14.33 -23.79
N ARG A 137 20.09 13.72 -22.97
CA ARG A 137 18.65 13.58 -23.25
C ARG A 137 17.84 13.96 -22.03
N VAL A 138 16.63 14.42 -22.27
CA VAL A 138 15.63 14.63 -21.21
C VAL A 138 14.42 13.78 -21.56
N LEU A 139 14.09 12.86 -20.66
CA LEU A 139 12.86 12.08 -20.71
C LEU A 139 11.83 12.72 -19.79
N LYS A 140 10.63 12.96 -20.30
CA LYS A 140 9.51 13.46 -19.50
C LYS A 140 8.31 12.57 -19.67
N GLY A 141 7.44 12.61 -18.67
CA GLY A 141 6.21 11.83 -18.71
C GLY A 141 5.40 11.91 -17.45
N SER A 142 4.47 10.97 -17.32
CA SER A 142 3.67 10.76 -16.12
C SER A 142 3.91 9.37 -15.56
N ALA A 143 3.82 9.24 -14.25
CA ALA A 143 4.00 7.98 -13.57
C ALA A 143 2.97 7.85 -12.45
N ARG A 144 2.62 6.59 -12.15
CA ARG A 144 1.73 6.17 -11.09
C ARG A 144 2.36 5.00 -10.36
N TRP A 145 2.36 5.08 -9.04
CA TRP A 145 2.82 4.01 -8.16
C TRP A 145 1.70 3.59 -7.24
N VAL A 146 1.61 2.30 -6.98
CA VAL A 146 0.84 1.73 -5.87
C VAL A 146 1.84 1.15 -4.88
N LEU A 147 1.80 1.65 -3.66
CA LEU A 147 2.66 1.22 -2.56
C LEU A 147 1.86 0.35 -1.60
N ILE A 148 2.52 -0.64 -1.03
CA ILE A 148 2.02 -1.47 0.07
C ILE A 148 3.06 -1.52 1.17
N LYS A 149 2.67 -1.99 2.36
CA LYS A 149 3.61 -2.21 3.47
C LYS A 149 3.93 -3.70 3.57
N GLU A 150 5.21 -4.06 3.40
CA GLU A 150 5.73 -5.42 3.56
C GLU A 150 6.84 -5.40 4.61
N GLY A 151 6.70 -6.21 5.66
CA GLY A 151 7.67 -6.22 6.75
C GLY A 151 7.85 -4.86 7.45
N GLY A 152 6.79 -4.06 7.51
CA GLY A 152 6.82 -2.71 8.08
C GLY A 152 7.36 -1.62 7.14
N MET A 153 7.82 -1.95 5.95
CA MET A 153 8.43 -1.03 4.99
C MET A 153 7.54 -0.83 3.76
N LEU A 154 7.56 0.38 3.21
CA LEU A 154 6.88 0.68 1.96
C LEU A 154 7.58 -0.01 0.79
N LYS A 155 6.80 -0.65 -0.09
CA LYS A 155 7.24 -1.34 -1.30
C LYS A 155 6.34 -0.99 -2.47
N ILE A 156 6.89 -0.90 -3.66
CA ILE A 156 6.13 -0.71 -4.90
C ILE A 156 5.49 -2.05 -5.29
N LEU A 157 4.17 -2.08 -5.32
CA LEU A 157 3.40 -3.20 -5.84
C LEU A 157 3.09 -3.04 -7.33
N SER A 158 2.81 -1.81 -7.77
CA SER A 158 2.58 -1.48 -9.17
C SER A 158 3.27 -0.17 -9.53
N PHE A 159 3.87 -0.13 -10.70
CA PHE A 159 4.49 1.03 -11.27
C PHE A 159 4.12 1.14 -12.75
N ASP A 160 3.34 2.15 -13.09
CA ASP A 160 2.94 2.44 -14.45
C ASP A 160 3.50 3.79 -14.87
N TYR A 161 4.10 3.88 -16.06
CA TYR A 161 4.60 5.14 -16.58
C TYR A 161 4.31 5.27 -18.07
N ARG A 162 4.24 6.51 -18.52
CA ARG A 162 4.08 6.87 -19.93
C ARG A 162 5.02 8.03 -20.23
N HIS A 163 5.83 7.87 -21.28
CA HIS A 163 6.60 8.97 -21.83
C HIS A 163 5.71 9.93 -22.58
N ASP A 164 6.04 11.22 -22.49
CA ASP A 164 5.45 12.21 -23.40
C ASP A 164 5.90 11.90 -24.81
N LYS A 165 5.05 12.18 -25.79
CA LYS A 165 5.45 12.08 -27.17
C LYS A 165 6.51 13.16 -27.42
N THR A 166 7.65 12.76 -27.97
CA THR A 166 8.63 13.72 -28.47
C THR A 166 7.98 14.48 -29.64
N PRO A 167 8.02 15.81 -29.64
CA PRO A 167 7.48 16.59 -30.74
C PRO A 167 8.17 16.29 -32.07
#